data_f245707ee644676ca9da47ce9bb09aed
#
_entry.id   f245707ee644676ca9da47ce9bb09aed
#
_cell.length_a   1.000
_cell.length_b   1.000
_cell.length_c   1.000
_cell.angle_alpha   90.00
_cell.angle_beta   90.00
_cell.angle_gamma   90.00
#
_symmetry.space_group_name_H-M   'P 1'
#
loop_
_entity.id
_entity.type
_entity.pdbx_description
1 polymer ?
#
loop_
_entity_poly.entity_id
_entity_poly.type
_entity_poly.pdbx_seq_one_letter_code
_entity_poly.pdbx_strand_id
1 'polypeptide(L)'
;MSLADVNRLAHAIRSEVSKAVVGQTETVDSLLIALMAQGHVLLEGPPGTAKTFLAQCFAATLGLDFGRIQFTPDLMPGDILGSNLFNFQTSQFTLTRGPIFCDLLLADEINRTPPKTQAALLEAMQERRVTLDGEAHALPPHFMVVATQNPIESQGVYPLPEAQLDRFLFKLLVPYPSIEEEARIVARFGERAGPARVADFGIAAVTDGAMLKAAAQAVKGVTLAESIIDYVVRLIRATRDSADLASGASPRAAVLLANAARAKAALDGRDYVVPDDVKALATPVLRHRLLLSPAAEIEGKQVEALVADLVDRTEAPR
;
A
#
# COMPACT_ATOMS: atom_id res chain seq x y z
N MET A 1 6.77 21.08 -10.43
CA MET A 1 7.63 20.53 -9.38
C MET A 1 8.77 19.79 -10.05
N SER A 2 10.02 20.04 -9.67
CA SER A 2 11.18 19.31 -10.19
C SER A 2 11.35 17.97 -9.46
N LEU A 3 12.15 17.04 -10.03
CA LEU A 3 12.46 15.77 -9.34
C LEU A 3 13.30 15.99 -8.08
N ALA A 4 14.14 17.02 -8.06
CA ALA A 4 14.86 17.43 -6.85
C ALA A 4 13.89 17.88 -5.74
N ASP A 5 12.76 18.51 -6.09
CA ASP A 5 11.72 18.85 -5.11
C ASP A 5 10.99 17.61 -4.60
N VAL A 6 10.72 16.62 -5.48
CA VAL A 6 10.12 15.33 -5.10
C VAL A 6 11.03 14.59 -4.12
N ASN A 7 12.33 14.55 -4.39
CA ASN A 7 13.30 13.93 -3.49
C ASN A 7 13.35 14.65 -2.12
N ARG A 8 13.40 16.00 -2.12
CA ARG A 8 13.35 16.77 -0.85
C ARG A 8 12.07 16.51 -0.06
N LEU A 9 10.93 16.44 -0.73
CA LEU A 9 9.65 16.12 -0.10
C LEU A 9 9.69 14.71 0.54
N ALA A 10 10.22 13.71 -0.15
CA ALA A 10 10.38 12.38 0.38
C ALA A 10 11.25 12.35 1.64
N HIS A 11 12.37 13.08 1.62
CA HIS A 11 13.24 13.22 2.81
C HIS A 11 12.51 13.90 3.98
N ALA A 12 11.74 14.95 3.72
CA ALA A 12 10.96 15.63 4.75
C ALA A 12 9.93 14.70 5.39
N ILE A 13 9.19 13.92 4.59
CA ILE A 13 8.21 12.93 5.09
C ILE A 13 8.90 11.86 5.93
N ARG A 14 10.01 11.27 5.46
CA ARG A 14 10.79 10.28 6.23
C ARG A 14 11.24 10.84 7.58
N SER A 15 11.75 12.07 7.59
CA SER A 15 12.19 12.75 8.80
C SER A 15 11.06 12.94 9.80
N GLU A 16 9.89 13.38 9.34
CA GLU A 16 8.72 13.57 10.21
C GLU A 16 8.24 12.24 10.80
N VAL A 17 8.09 11.19 9.97
CA VAL A 17 7.66 9.86 10.44
C VAL A 17 8.64 9.29 11.46
N SER A 18 9.96 9.48 11.27
CA SER A 18 11.00 8.97 12.19
C SER A 18 10.96 9.58 13.58
N LYS A 19 10.27 10.72 13.78
CA LYS A 19 10.02 11.29 15.10
C LYS A 19 9.21 10.36 16.00
N ALA A 20 8.33 9.55 15.43
CA ALA A 20 7.42 8.66 16.16
C ALA A 20 7.68 7.17 15.91
N VAL A 21 8.04 6.79 14.70
CA VAL A 21 8.26 5.39 14.30
C VAL A 21 9.73 5.07 14.37
N VAL A 22 10.05 3.97 15.05
CA VAL A 22 11.42 3.43 15.14
C VAL A 22 11.56 2.30 14.12
N GLY A 23 12.62 2.35 13.32
CA GLY A 23 12.78 1.39 12.23
C GLY A 23 11.78 1.61 11.09
N GLN A 24 11.45 0.56 10.35
CA GLN A 24 10.44 0.49 9.28
C GLN A 24 10.68 1.51 8.14
N THR A 25 11.92 1.92 7.91
CA THR A 25 12.27 2.88 6.84
C THR A 25 11.83 2.36 5.46
N GLU A 26 12.04 1.07 5.19
CA GLU A 26 11.62 0.44 3.93
C GLU A 26 10.10 0.45 3.75
N THR A 27 9.36 0.30 4.84
CA THR A 27 7.88 0.39 4.80
C THR A 27 7.44 1.81 4.45
N VAL A 28 8.06 2.83 5.06
CA VAL A 28 7.79 4.25 4.75
C VAL A 28 8.12 4.56 3.30
N ASP A 29 9.26 4.08 2.79
CA ASP A 29 9.66 4.26 1.39
C ASP A 29 8.67 3.61 0.42
N SER A 30 8.21 2.42 0.76
CA SER A 30 7.21 1.71 -0.04
C SER A 30 5.85 2.43 -0.02
N LEU A 31 5.45 3.02 1.11
CA LEU A 31 4.24 3.87 1.19
C LEU A 31 4.38 5.12 0.32
N LEU A 32 5.54 5.77 0.33
CA LEU A 32 5.84 6.92 -0.54
C LEU A 32 5.78 6.54 -2.02
N ILE A 33 6.42 5.43 -2.40
CA ILE A 33 6.39 4.92 -3.78
C ILE A 33 4.94 4.62 -4.19
N ALA A 34 4.16 3.96 -3.33
CA ALA A 34 2.77 3.64 -3.60
C ALA A 34 1.91 4.90 -3.76
N LEU A 35 2.09 5.92 -2.91
CA LEU A 35 1.40 7.20 -3.02
C LEU A 35 1.69 7.89 -4.35
N MET A 36 2.97 7.96 -4.74
CA MET A 36 3.40 8.58 -6.00
C MET A 36 2.94 7.79 -7.24
N ALA A 37 2.91 6.45 -7.15
CA ALA A 37 2.40 5.56 -8.19
C ALA A 37 0.86 5.45 -8.18
N GLN A 38 0.16 6.14 -7.28
CA GLN A 38 -1.28 6.07 -7.08
C GLN A 38 -1.79 4.64 -6.80
N GLY A 39 -0.99 3.85 -6.08
CA GLY A 39 -1.30 2.48 -5.68
C GLY A 39 -1.83 2.38 -4.26
N HIS A 40 -2.29 1.18 -3.90
CA HIS A 40 -2.75 0.82 -2.56
C HIS A 40 -1.77 -0.17 -1.94
N VAL A 41 -1.71 -0.23 -0.62
CA VAL A 41 -0.74 -1.07 0.11
C VAL A 41 -1.44 -1.99 1.10
N LEU A 42 -1.01 -3.25 1.14
CA LEU A 42 -1.38 -4.21 2.15
C LEU A 42 -0.19 -4.44 3.09
N LEU A 43 -0.34 -4.12 4.36
CA LEU A 43 0.64 -4.39 5.42
C LEU A 43 0.27 -5.69 6.12
N GLU A 44 1.13 -6.67 6.04
CA GLU A 44 0.97 -7.95 6.73
C GLU A 44 2.04 -8.12 7.80
N GLY A 45 1.66 -8.58 8.97
CA GLY A 45 2.60 -8.85 10.05
C GLY A 45 1.91 -9.13 11.37
N PRO A 46 2.65 -9.61 12.37
CA PRO A 46 2.10 -9.95 13.67
C PRO A 46 1.49 -8.73 14.37
N PRO A 47 0.59 -8.93 15.35
CA PRO A 47 0.05 -7.85 16.15
C PRO A 47 1.18 -7.14 16.94
N GLY A 48 0.98 -5.86 17.24
CA GLY A 48 1.95 -5.09 18.02
C GLY A 48 3.13 -4.53 17.23
N THR A 49 3.24 -4.74 15.91
CA THR A 49 4.30 -4.16 15.06
C THR A 49 4.01 -2.74 14.59
N ALA A 50 3.10 -2.05 15.24
CA ALA A 50 2.76 -0.64 15.03
C ALA A 50 2.30 -0.27 13.60
N LYS A 51 1.76 -1.21 12.80
CA LYS A 51 1.26 -0.96 11.43
C LYS A 51 0.26 0.19 11.36
N THR A 52 -0.74 0.16 12.25
CA THR A 52 -1.76 1.21 12.38
C THR A 52 -1.15 2.56 12.73
N PHE A 53 -0.23 2.58 13.70
CA PHE A 53 0.44 3.80 14.14
C PHE A 53 1.35 4.39 13.06
N LEU A 54 2.08 3.55 12.33
CA LEU A 54 2.87 3.96 11.16
C LEU A 54 2.00 4.66 10.10
N ALA A 55 0.86 4.04 9.73
CA ALA A 55 -0.05 4.62 8.75
C ALA A 55 -0.63 5.98 9.21
N GLN A 56 -0.94 6.12 10.50
CA GLN A 56 -1.38 7.39 11.08
C GLN A 56 -0.28 8.46 11.05
N CYS A 57 0.96 8.10 11.41
CA CYS A 57 2.10 9.01 11.34
C CYS A 57 2.38 9.44 9.91
N PHE A 58 2.34 8.50 8.96
CA PHE A 58 2.49 8.80 7.54
C PHE A 58 1.42 9.76 7.04
N ALA A 59 0.13 9.49 7.33
CA ALA A 59 -0.98 10.36 6.95
C ALA A 59 -0.83 11.77 7.51
N ALA A 60 -0.40 11.92 8.76
CA ALA A 60 -0.22 13.21 9.40
C ALA A 60 0.83 14.10 8.69
N THR A 61 1.84 13.49 8.04
CA THR A 61 2.84 14.23 7.27
C THR A 61 2.32 14.78 5.96
N LEU A 62 1.20 14.23 5.45
CA LEU A 62 0.69 14.54 4.11
C LEU A 62 -0.26 15.74 4.08
N GLY A 63 -0.82 16.14 5.23
CA GLY A 63 -1.83 17.21 5.28
C GLY A 63 -3.10 16.89 4.50
N LEU A 64 -3.43 15.60 4.39
CA LEU A 64 -4.58 15.06 3.68
C LEU A 64 -5.66 14.60 4.65
N ASP A 65 -6.89 14.51 4.15
CA ASP A 65 -7.99 13.88 4.88
C ASP A 65 -7.68 12.40 5.15
N PHE A 66 -7.72 12.03 6.44
CA PHE A 66 -7.44 10.68 6.92
C PHE A 66 -8.69 10.02 7.47
N GLY A 67 -9.03 8.85 6.93
CA GLY A 67 -10.08 7.97 7.43
C GLY A 67 -9.49 6.69 8.04
N ARG A 68 -10.14 6.15 9.06
CA ARG A 68 -9.82 4.83 9.62
C ARG A 68 -11.09 4.01 9.77
N ILE A 69 -11.02 2.77 9.33
CA ILE A 69 -12.06 1.76 9.55
C ILE A 69 -11.40 0.55 10.19
N GLN A 70 -11.94 0.12 11.33
CA GLN A 70 -11.63 -1.16 11.94
C GLN A 70 -12.57 -2.20 11.36
N PHE A 71 -12.04 -3.20 10.66
CA PHE A 71 -12.84 -4.27 10.10
C PHE A 71 -13.21 -5.28 11.18
N THR A 72 -14.50 -5.54 11.33
CA THR A 72 -15.07 -6.48 12.29
C THR A 72 -16.04 -7.42 11.57
N PRO A 73 -16.38 -8.60 12.14
CA PRO A 73 -17.27 -9.56 11.49
C PRO A 73 -18.65 -9.03 11.16
N ASP A 74 -19.12 -8.04 11.89
CA ASP A 74 -20.44 -7.41 11.76
C ASP A 74 -20.44 -6.15 10.86
N LEU A 75 -19.28 -5.68 10.41
CA LEU A 75 -19.16 -4.50 9.55
C LEU A 75 -19.88 -4.72 8.20
N MET A 76 -20.72 -3.77 7.83
CA MET A 76 -21.49 -3.81 6.59
C MET A 76 -20.89 -2.88 5.52
N PRO A 77 -21.16 -3.12 4.22
CA PRO A 77 -20.72 -2.21 3.14
C PRO A 77 -21.15 -0.76 3.36
N GLY A 78 -22.35 -0.53 3.89
CA GLY A 78 -22.86 0.82 4.17
C GLY A 78 -22.05 1.58 5.24
N ASP A 79 -21.41 0.88 6.17
CA ASP A 79 -20.55 1.49 7.18
C ASP A 79 -19.25 2.06 6.55
N ILE A 80 -18.81 1.50 5.43
CA ILE A 80 -17.65 1.93 4.67
C ILE A 80 -18.01 3.03 3.67
N LEU A 81 -19.03 2.77 2.86
CA LEU A 81 -19.41 3.60 1.72
C LEU A 81 -20.31 4.77 2.10
N GLY A 82 -21.08 4.60 3.18
CA GLY A 82 -22.17 5.49 3.52
C GLY A 82 -23.52 4.99 3.00
N SER A 83 -24.55 5.76 3.25
CA SER A 83 -25.92 5.43 2.87
C SER A 83 -26.77 6.68 2.68
N ASN A 84 -27.83 6.56 1.89
CA ASN A 84 -28.84 7.60 1.81
C ASN A 84 -29.82 7.45 2.95
N LEU A 85 -29.90 8.45 3.81
CA LEU A 85 -30.87 8.52 4.88
C LEU A 85 -32.06 9.38 4.47
N PHE A 86 -33.30 8.86 4.68
CA PHE A 86 -34.47 9.63 4.44
C PHE A 86 -34.71 10.65 5.56
N ASN A 87 -34.70 11.92 5.21
CA ASN A 87 -35.00 12.99 6.14
C ASN A 87 -36.52 13.24 6.16
N PHE A 88 -37.17 12.85 7.23
CA PHE A 88 -38.62 13.00 7.39
C PHE A 88 -39.11 14.46 7.45
N GLN A 89 -38.22 15.40 7.82
CA GLN A 89 -38.60 16.82 7.90
C GLN A 89 -38.62 17.48 6.52
N THR A 90 -37.70 17.10 5.64
CA THR A 90 -37.58 17.64 4.28
C THR A 90 -38.20 16.73 3.23
N SER A 91 -38.62 15.52 3.60
CA SER A 91 -39.09 14.45 2.69
C SER A 91 -38.10 14.16 1.55
N GLN A 92 -36.80 14.25 1.84
CA GLN A 92 -35.73 14.02 0.88
C GLN A 92 -34.72 13.00 1.41
N PHE A 93 -34.07 12.27 0.49
CA PHE A 93 -32.91 11.48 0.82
C PHE A 93 -31.69 12.38 0.92
N THR A 94 -30.91 12.19 1.96
CA THR A 94 -29.65 12.90 2.18
C THR A 94 -28.52 11.88 2.24
N LEU A 95 -27.52 12.05 1.40
CA LEU A 95 -26.32 11.20 1.41
C LEU A 95 -25.50 11.44 2.70
N THR A 96 -25.40 10.41 3.52
CA THR A 96 -24.43 10.35 4.61
C THR A 96 -23.19 9.63 4.10
N ARG A 97 -22.11 10.39 3.85
CA ARG A 97 -20.86 9.84 3.36
C ARG A 97 -20.19 8.96 4.40
N GLY A 98 -19.74 7.78 3.98
CA GLY A 98 -18.93 6.89 4.81
C GLY A 98 -17.47 7.35 4.89
N PRO A 99 -16.68 6.72 5.77
CA PRO A 99 -15.27 7.05 6.00
C PRO A 99 -14.36 6.83 4.77
N ILE A 100 -14.83 6.16 3.72
CA ILE A 100 -14.10 5.98 2.46
C ILE A 100 -13.89 7.31 1.70
N PHE A 101 -14.70 8.33 1.97
CA PHE A 101 -14.56 9.63 1.35
C PHE A 101 -13.47 10.46 2.02
N CYS A 102 -12.24 9.97 1.96
CA CYS A 102 -11.03 10.61 2.44
C CYS A 102 -9.89 10.40 1.43
N ASP A 103 -8.76 11.09 1.60
CA ASP A 103 -7.60 10.92 0.73
C ASP A 103 -6.80 9.67 1.09
N LEU A 104 -6.58 9.40 2.38
CA LEU A 104 -5.89 8.22 2.87
C LEU A 104 -6.77 7.45 3.84
N LEU A 105 -7.15 6.24 3.45
CA LEU A 105 -7.94 5.34 4.26
C LEU A 105 -7.08 4.24 4.86
N LEU A 106 -7.08 4.12 6.18
CA LEU A 106 -6.57 2.96 6.89
C LEU A 106 -7.71 1.94 7.08
N ALA A 107 -7.61 0.81 6.37
CA ALA A 107 -8.49 -0.34 6.51
C ALA A 107 -7.83 -1.37 7.43
N ASP A 108 -8.13 -1.25 8.74
CA ASP A 108 -7.44 -2.03 9.77
C ASP A 108 -8.07 -3.42 9.91
N GLU A 109 -7.25 -4.48 9.83
CA GLU A 109 -7.64 -5.90 9.90
C GLU A 109 -8.69 -6.32 8.85
N ILE A 110 -8.45 -5.97 7.58
CA ILE A 110 -9.39 -6.18 6.46
C ILE A 110 -9.90 -7.63 6.34
N ASN A 111 -9.10 -8.60 6.78
CA ASN A 111 -9.44 -10.02 6.74
C ASN A 111 -10.42 -10.48 7.84
N ARG A 112 -10.86 -9.59 8.75
CA ARG A 112 -11.86 -9.91 9.79
C ARG A 112 -13.31 -9.74 9.34
N THR A 113 -13.54 -9.24 8.16
CA THR A 113 -14.88 -8.93 7.63
C THR A 113 -15.25 -9.91 6.51
N PRO A 114 -16.54 -10.29 6.38
CA PRO A 114 -17.01 -11.15 5.31
C PRO A 114 -16.68 -10.62 3.89
N PRO A 115 -16.54 -11.50 2.88
CA PRO A 115 -16.14 -11.14 1.53
C PRO A 115 -16.97 -10.04 0.86
N LYS A 116 -18.27 -9.96 1.19
CA LYS A 116 -19.17 -8.93 0.63
C LYS A 116 -18.73 -7.51 1.02
N THR A 117 -18.33 -7.32 2.27
CA THR A 117 -17.88 -6.02 2.78
C THR A 117 -16.46 -5.69 2.27
N GLN A 118 -15.58 -6.69 2.21
CA GLN A 118 -14.27 -6.53 1.57
C GLN A 118 -14.41 -6.08 0.11
N ALA A 119 -15.32 -6.72 -0.65
CA ALA A 119 -15.55 -6.42 -2.06
C ALA A 119 -15.95 -4.96 -2.30
N ALA A 120 -16.75 -4.36 -1.41
CA ALA A 120 -17.18 -2.98 -1.53
C ALA A 120 -15.98 -2.00 -1.47
N LEU A 121 -15.05 -2.20 -0.53
CA LEU A 121 -13.82 -1.41 -0.47
C LEU A 121 -12.95 -1.62 -1.71
N LEU A 122 -12.76 -2.88 -2.11
CA LEU A 122 -11.87 -3.24 -3.20
C LEU A 122 -12.39 -2.76 -4.57
N GLU A 123 -13.72 -2.69 -4.75
CA GLU A 123 -14.34 -2.08 -5.93
C GLU A 123 -14.05 -0.58 -5.97
N ALA A 124 -14.26 0.13 -4.87
CA ALA A 124 -13.98 1.55 -4.76
C ALA A 124 -12.48 1.88 -5.01
N MET A 125 -11.56 1.01 -4.55
CA MET A 125 -10.13 1.14 -4.84
C MET A 125 -9.83 1.09 -6.34
N GLN A 126 -10.48 0.18 -7.07
CA GLN A 126 -10.25 0.00 -8.50
C GLN A 126 -10.91 1.10 -9.34
N GLU A 127 -12.18 1.42 -9.03
CA GLU A 127 -12.99 2.33 -9.82
C GLU A 127 -12.75 3.80 -9.46
N ARG A 128 -12.07 4.09 -8.35
CA ARG A 128 -11.88 5.44 -7.80
C ARG A 128 -13.19 6.21 -7.60
N ARG A 129 -14.27 5.47 -7.38
CA ARG A 129 -15.62 5.99 -7.14
C ARG A 129 -16.42 4.99 -6.31
N VAL A 130 -17.47 5.50 -5.69
CA VAL A 130 -18.46 4.71 -4.95
C VAL A 130 -19.81 4.90 -5.63
N THR A 131 -20.55 3.81 -5.85
CA THR A 131 -21.92 3.88 -6.39
C THR A 131 -22.90 3.65 -5.24
N LEU A 132 -23.75 4.65 -4.95
CA LEU A 132 -24.78 4.59 -3.93
C LEU A 132 -26.12 4.88 -4.57
N ASP A 133 -27.08 3.96 -4.45
CA ASP A 133 -28.44 4.06 -5.01
C ASP A 133 -28.47 4.47 -6.51
N GLY A 134 -27.49 3.98 -7.27
CA GLY A 134 -27.36 4.24 -8.71
C GLY A 134 -26.60 5.52 -9.07
N GLU A 135 -26.21 6.35 -8.10
CA GLU A 135 -25.38 7.52 -8.30
C GLU A 135 -23.91 7.24 -8.04
N ALA A 136 -23.03 7.67 -8.95
CA ALA A 136 -21.59 7.51 -8.83
C ALA A 136 -20.96 8.75 -8.18
N HIS A 137 -20.29 8.54 -7.06
CA HIS A 137 -19.57 9.56 -6.31
C HIS A 137 -18.06 9.33 -6.44
N ALA A 138 -17.36 10.28 -7.06
CA ALA A 138 -15.91 10.20 -7.21
C ALA A 138 -15.19 10.29 -5.85
N LEU A 139 -14.16 9.47 -5.66
CA LEU A 139 -13.24 9.59 -4.56
C LEU A 139 -12.17 10.66 -4.85
N PRO A 140 -11.49 11.19 -3.81
CA PRO A 140 -10.43 12.16 -4.00
C PRO A 140 -9.33 11.68 -4.96
N PRO A 141 -8.66 12.59 -5.69
CA PRO A 141 -7.59 12.23 -6.65
C PRO A 141 -6.42 11.46 -6.03
N HIS A 142 -6.16 11.69 -4.73
CA HIS A 142 -5.08 11.05 -3.97
C HIS A 142 -5.54 9.85 -3.16
N PHE A 143 -6.77 9.37 -3.40
CA PHE A 143 -7.32 8.25 -2.64
C PHE A 143 -6.36 7.06 -2.63
N MET A 144 -5.85 6.76 -1.45
CA MET A 144 -4.96 5.64 -1.17
C MET A 144 -5.49 4.83 0.00
N VAL A 145 -5.52 3.51 -0.15
CA VAL A 145 -5.84 2.59 0.94
C VAL A 145 -4.55 1.96 1.45
N VAL A 146 -4.35 2.04 2.75
CA VAL A 146 -3.39 1.23 3.50
C VAL A 146 -4.22 0.23 4.28
N ALA A 147 -4.24 -1.02 3.83
CA ALA A 147 -4.92 -2.10 4.54
C ALA A 147 -3.94 -2.84 5.45
N THR A 148 -4.41 -3.33 6.58
CA THR A 148 -3.62 -4.22 7.44
C THR A 148 -4.27 -5.59 7.52
N GLN A 149 -3.45 -6.64 7.67
CA GLN A 149 -3.90 -7.97 8.03
C GLN A 149 -2.93 -8.65 8.99
N ASN A 150 -3.48 -9.56 9.79
CA ASN A 150 -2.71 -10.39 10.70
C ASN A 150 -2.72 -11.83 10.17
N PRO A 151 -1.55 -12.41 9.80
CA PRO A 151 -1.48 -13.77 9.26
C PRO A 151 -1.66 -14.86 10.33
N ILE A 152 -1.49 -14.53 11.62
CA ILE A 152 -1.46 -15.52 12.71
C ILE A 152 -2.88 -15.88 13.17
N GLU A 153 -3.85 -15.02 12.95
CA GLU A 153 -5.23 -15.28 13.35
C GLU A 153 -5.90 -16.26 12.37
N SER A 154 -6.25 -17.45 12.87
CA SER A 154 -6.91 -18.51 12.10
C SER A 154 -8.42 -18.57 12.34
N GLN A 155 -8.94 -17.98 13.43
CA GLN A 155 -10.37 -17.99 13.76
C GLN A 155 -11.03 -16.67 13.43
N GLY A 156 -12.18 -16.72 12.76
CA GLY A 156 -12.96 -15.51 12.43
C GLY A 156 -12.33 -14.63 11.35
N VAL A 157 -11.44 -15.19 10.53
CA VAL A 157 -10.81 -14.49 9.42
C VAL A 157 -11.31 -15.00 8.07
N TYR A 158 -11.41 -14.09 7.12
CA TYR A 158 -11.78 -14.35 5.73
C TYR A 158 -10.61 -13.91 4.86
N PRO A 159 -9.76 -14.84 4.36
CA PRO A 159 -8.64 -14.48 3.52
C PRO A 159 -9.11 -13.77 2.25
N LEU A 160 -8.34 -12.79 1.81
CA LEU A 160 -8.61 -12.10 0.56
C LEU A 160 -8.29 -13.04 -0.61
N PRO A 161 -9.22 -13.26 -1.55
CA PRO A 161 -8.95 -14.00 -2.78
C PRO A 161 -7.85 -13.34 -3.61
N GLU A 162 -7.09 -14.12 -4.39
CA GLU A 162 -5.99 -13.65 -5.23
C GLU A 162 -6.39 -12.49 -6.16
N ALA A 163 -7.55 -12.60 -6.81
CA ALA A 163 -8.08 -11.54 -7.68
C ALA A 163 -8.34 -10.22 -6.95
N GLN A 164 -8.53 -10.27 -5.64
CA GLN A 164 -8.69 -9.10 -4.79
C GLN A 164 -7.34 -8.55 -4.33
N LEU A 165 -6.39 -9.43 -4.01
CA LEU A 165 -5.02 -9.06 -3.68
C LEU A 165 -4.32 -8.32 -4.83
N ASP A 166 -4.61 -8.65 -6.09
CA ASP A 166 -4.03 -8.00 -7.28
C ASP A 166 -4.33 -6.49 -7.37
N ARG A 167 -5.30 -5.99 -6.60
CA ARG A 167 -5.63 -4.55 -6.52
C ARG A 167 -4.64 -3.74 -5.69
N PHE A 168 -3.91 -4.38 -4.78
CA PHE A 168 -2.85 -3.72 -4.02
C PHE A 168 -1.58 -3.65 -4.87
N LEU A 169 -0.92 -2.50 -4.91
CA LEU A 169 0.38 -2.34 -5.56
C LEU A 169 1.43 -3.18 -4.84
N PHE A 170 1.49 -3.02 -3.51
CA PHE A 170 2.43 -3.73 -2.66
C PHE A 170 1.73 -4.57 -1.60
N LYS A 171 2.27 -5.76 -1.34
CA LYS A 171 2.11 -6.48 -0.09
C LYS A 171 3.43 -6.41 0.67
N LEU A 172 3.44 -5.70 1.79
CA LEU A 172 4.62 -5.47 2.62
C LEU A 172 4.54 -6.34 3.88
N LEU A 173 5.59 -7.07 4.14
CA LEU A 173 5.73 -7.82 5.39
C LEU A 173 6.38 -6.90 6.42
N VAL A 174 5.70 -6.72 7.56
CA VAL A 174 6.19 -5.94 8.69
C VAL A 174 6.62 -6.91 9.79
N PRO A 175 7.92 -7.24 9.88
CA PRO A 175 8.43 -8.17 10.88
C PRO A 175 8.43 -7.55 12.28
N TYR A 176 8.77 -8.34 13.28
CA TYR A 176 9.15 -7.79 14.58
C TYR A 176 10.40 -6.92 14.44
N PRO A 177 10.54 -5.86 15.26
CA PRO A 177 11.73 -5.02 15.27
C PRO A 177 12.98 -5.81 15.66
N SER A 178 14.16 -5.30 15.30
CA SER A 178 15.43 -5.84 15.79
C SER A 178 15.63 -5.56 17.30
N ILE A 179 16.56 -6.24 17.94
CA ILE A 179 16.85 -6.03 19.37
C ILE A 179 17.18 -4.55 19.65
N GLU A 180 17.96 -3.92 18.77
CA GLU A 180 18.33 -2.51 18.88
C GLU A 180 17.14 -1.58 18.67
N GLU A 181 16.22 -1.94 17.79
CA GLU A 181 14.98 -1.21 17.55
C GLU A 181 14.03 -1.37 18.73
N GLU A 182 13.86 -2.58 19.27
CA GLU A 182 13.06 -2.82 20.47
C GLU A 182 13.60 -2.03 21.67
N ALA A 183 14.91 -2.02 21.88
CA ALA A 183 15.53 -1.22 22.95
C ALA A 183 15.21 0.27 22.79
N ARG A 184 15.26 0.81 21.55
CA ARG A 184 14.88 2.20 21.27
C ARG A 184 13.38 2.45 21.48
N ILE A 185 12.53 1.49 21.15
CA ILE A 185 11.08 1.55 21.39
C ILE A 185 10.82 1.62 22.89
N VAL A 186 11.42 0.71 23.68
CA VAL A 186 11.28 0.71 25.15
C VAL A 186 11.76 2.02 25.75
N ALA A 187 12.94 2.51 25.35
CA ALA A 187 13.48 3.78 25.83
C ALA A 187 12.57 4.97 25.50
N ARG A 188 11.92 4.97 24.34
CA ARG A 188 11.05 6.08 23.89
C ARG A 188 9.65 6.04 24.48
N PHE A 189 9.11 4.84 24.72
CA PHE A 189 7.70 4.66 25.07
C PHE A 189 7.49 4.03 26.45
N GLY A 190 8.52 3.50 27.10
CA GLY A 190 8.40 2.69 28.32
C GLY A 190 7.88 3.46 29.54
N GLU A 191 8.03 4.79 29.58
CA GLU A 191 7.52 5.63 30.67
C GLU A 191 6.09 6.16 30.42
N ARG A 192 5.48 5.84 29.29
CA ARG A 192 4.17 6.39 28.92
C ARG A 192 3.03 5.63 29.57
N ALA A 193 2.10 6.37 30.17
CA ALA A 193 0.82 5.86 30.60
C ALA A 193 -0.20 5.98 29.43
N GLY A 194 -0.46 4.88 28.73
CA GLY A 194 -1.47 4.82 27.67
C GLY A 194 -0.92 4.77 26.24
N PRO A 195 -1.81 4.65 25.23
CA PRO A 195 -1.41 4.51 23.84
C PRO A 195 -0.75 5.79 23.32
N ALA A 196 0.29 5.61 22.49
CA ALA A 196 0.94 6.70 21.79
C ALA A 196 -0.02 7.36 20.79
N ARG A 197 -0.06 8.69 20.73
CA ARG A 197 -0.84 9.47 19.78
C ARG A 197 0.11 10.23 18.87
N VAL A 198 -0.25 10.40 17.61
CA VAL A 198 0.56 11.14 16.62
C VAL A 198 0.92 12.55 17.12
N ALA A 199 -0.05 13.23 17.76
CA ALA A 199 0.15 14.58 18.32
C ALA A 199 1.26 14.66 19.38
N ASP A 200 1.59 13.56 20.04
CA ASP A 200 2.60 13.54 21.11
C ASP A 200 4.04 13.68 20.57
N PHE A 201 4.25 13.55 19.26
CA PHE A 201 5.57 13.53 18.62
C PHE A 201 5.86 14.78 17.80
N GLY A 202 4.95 15.74 17.75
CA GLY A 202 5.14 16.96 16.97
C GLY A 202 5.35 16.71 15.47
N ILE A 203 4.70 15.68 14.92
CA ILE A 203 4.70 15.42 13.47
C ILE A 203 3.95 16.56 12.79
N ALA A 204 4.61 17.20 11.82
CA ALA A 204 4.03 18.27 11.03
C ALA A 204 3.64 17.79 9.64
N ALA A 205 2.57 18.35 9.08
CA ALA A 205 2.29 18.22 7.66
C ALA A 205 3.36 18.98 6.86
N VAL A 206 4.04 18.28 5.96
CA VAL A 206 5.12 18.83 5.11
C VAL A 206 4.71 18.94 3.66
N THR A 207 3.49 18.58 3.33
CA THR A 207 2.90 18.65 1.99
C THR A 207 1.39 18.86 2.08
N ASP A 208 0.77 19.06 0.93
CA ASP A 208 -0.66 19.16 0.72
C ASP A 208 -1.08 18.47 -0.58
N GLY A 209 -2.37 18.41 -0.86
CA GLY A 209 -2.90 17.76 -2.07
C GLY A 209 -2.39 18.39 -3.37
N ALA A 210 -2.13 19.70 -3.41
CA ALA A 210 -1.60 20.37 -4.59
C ALA A 210 -0.14 19.97 -4.87
N MET A 211 0.68 19.92 -3.83
CA MET A 211 2.07 19.46 -3.92
C MET A 211 2.14 17.99 -4.32
N LEU A 212 1.31 17.12 -3.74
CA LEU A 212 1.26 15.70 -4.10
C LEU A 212 0.83 15.49 -5.54
N LYS A 213 -0.15 16.27 -6.04
CA LYS A 213 -0.54 16.24 -7.45
C LYS A 213 0.61 16.64 -8.37
N ALA A 214 1.34 17.69 -8.01
CA ALA A 214 2.50 18.15 -8.76
C ALA A 214 3.64 17.10 -8.74
N ALA A 215 3.87 16.43 -7.59
CA ALA A 215 4.84 15.35 -7.45
C ALA A 215 4.46 14.13 -8.32
N ALA A 216 3.20 13.68 -8.26
CA ALA A 216 2.73 12.58 -9.09
C ALA A 216 2.82 12.89 -10.59
N GLN A 217 2.62 14.15 -11.00
CA GLN A 217 2.82 14.57 -12.39
C GLN A 217 4.30 14.53 -12.78
N ALA A 218 5.22 14.93 -11.89
CA ALA A 218 6.66 14.85 -12.13
C ALA A 218 7.12 13.38 -12.30
N VAL A 219 6.58 12.47 -11.48
CA VAL A 219 6.85 11.03 -11.59
C VAL A 219 6.45 10.46 -12.96
N LYS A 220 5.34 10.92 -13.54
CA LYS A 220 4.91 10.49 -14.89
C LYS A 220 5.92 10.91 -15.98
N GLY A 221 6.69 11.95 -15.73
CA GLY A 221 7.74 12.43 -16.63
C GLY A 221 9.05 11.64 -16.57
N VAL A 222 9.20 10.72 -15.59
CA VAL A 222 10.40 9.87 -15.48
C VAL A 222 10.47 8.92 -16.67
N THR A 223 11.62 8.91 -17.34
CA THR A 223 11.86 8.10 -18.54
C THR A 223 11.93 6.63 -18.21
N LEU A 224 11.16 5.84 -18.93
CA LEU A 224 11.22 4.38 -18.91
C LEU A 224 11.75 3.92 -20.27
N ALA A 225 13.04 3.63 -20.35
CA ALA A 225 13.70 3.19 -21.59
C ALA A 225 13.10 1.87 -22.09
N GLU A 226 13.11 1.64 -23.40
CA GLU A 226 12.59 0.42 -24.02
C GLU A 226 13.27 -0.84 -23.46
N SER A 227 14.57 -0.77 -23.18
CA SER A 227 15.33 -1.86 -22.55
C SER A 227 14.84 -2.21 -21.14
N ILE A 228 14.38 -1.21 -20.38
CA ILE A 228 13.77 -1.45 -19.05
C ILE A 228 12.38 -2.04 -19.20
N ILE A 229 11.60 -1.58 -20.18
CA ILE A 229 10.28 -2.17 -20.48
C ILE A 229 10.43 -3.65 -20.82
N ASP A 230 11.38 -3.98 -21.70
CA ASP A 230 11.68 -5.36 -22.08
C ASP A 230 12.12 -6.20 -20.86
N TYR A 231 12.98 -5.64 -20.00
CA TYR A 231 13.41 -6.29 -18.76
C TYR A 231 12.23 -6.62 -17.84
N VAL A 232 11.33 -5.66 -17.58
CA VAL A 232 10.11 -5.88 -16.79
C VAL A 232 9.24 -6.96 -17.42
N VAL A 233 9.03 -6.92 -18.75
CA VAL A 233 8.20 -7.92 -19.44
C VAL A 233 8.83 -9.31 -19.34
N ARG A 234 10.15 -9.45 -19.54
CA ARG A 234 10.86 -10.73 -19.39
C ARG A 234 10.75 -11.27 -17.98
N LEU A 235 10.93 -10.44 -16.96
CA LEU A 235 10.77 -10.84 -15.56
C LEU A 235 9.35 -11.36 -15.27
N ILE A 236 8.31 -10.63 -15.71
CA ILE A 236 6.93 -11.06 -15.52
C ILE A 236 6.63 -12.36 -16.29
N ARG A 237 7.15 -12.53 -17.51
CA ARG A 237 6.99 -13.76 -18.27
C ARG A 237 7.67 -14.95 -17.60
N ALA A 238 8.87 -14.74 -17.05
CA ALA A 238 9.59 -15.79 -16.33
C ALA A 238 8.77 -16.36 -15.15
N THR A 239 7.90 -15.57 -14.52
CA THR A 239 6.98 -16.09 -13.50
C THR A 239 5.95 -17.09 -14.05
N ARG A 240 5.56 -16.96 -15.33
CA ARG A 240 4.59 -17.86 -15.97
C ARG A 240 5.22 -19.13 -16.51
N ASP A 241 6.52 -19.06 -16.82
CA ASP A 241 7.28 -20.18 -17.37
C ASP A 241 7.94 -21.02 -16.27
N SER A 242 7.82 -20.62 -14.99
CA SER A 242 8.39 -21.32 -13.84
C SER A 242 7.55 -22.55 -13.48
N ALA A 243 8.18 -23.73 -13.41
CA ALA A 243 7.55 -24.96 -12.96
C ALA A 243 7.16 -24.96 -11.46
N ASP A 244 7.78 -24.08 -10.69
CA ASP A 244 7.51 -23.91 -9.25
C ASP A 244 6.24 -23.10 -8.98
N LEU A 245 5.65 -22.49 -10.02
CA LEU A 245 4.44 -21.69 -9.92
C LEU A 245 3.25 -22.34 -10.61
N ALA A 246 2.14 -22.47 -9.90
CA ALA A 246 0.85 -22.87 -10.49
C ALA A 246 0.21 -21.68 -11.23
N SER A 247 0.47 -20.44 -10.78
CA SER A 247 0.01 -19.21 -11.42
C SER A 247 1.09 -18.15 -11.36
N GLY A 248 1.45 -17.59 -12.53
CA GLY A 248 2.37 -16.45 -12.67
C GLY A 248 1.64 -15.12 -12.72
N ALA A 249 2.42 -14.03 -12.69
CA ALA A 249 1.89 -12.68 -12.63
C ALA A 249 1.22 -12.22 -13.94
N SER A 250 0.18 -11.40 -13.81
CA SER A 250 -0.59 -10.83 -14.92
C SER A 250 0.15 -9.68 -15.64
N PRO A 251 -0.27 -9.29 -16.87
CA PRO A 251 0.26 -8.08 -17.53
C PRO A 251 0.05 -6.81 -16.69
N ARG A 252 -0.98 -6.75 -15.85
CA ARG A 252 -1.21 -5.66 -14.90
C ARG A 252 -0.05 -5.51 -13.93
N ALA A 253 0.53 -6.62 -13.46
CA ALA A 253 1.70 -6.60 -12.58
C ALA A 253 2.92 -5.94 -13.25
N ALA A 254 3.12 -6.14 -14.57
CA ALA A 254 4.18 -5.46 -15.31
C ALA A 254 3.99 -3.93 -15.30
N VAL A 255 2.76 -3.47 -15.56
CA VAL A 255 2.42 -2.03 -15.52
C VAL A 255 2.62 -1.45 -14.13
N LEU A 256 2.18 -2.16 -13.09
CA LEU A 256 2.32 -1.73 -11.70
C LEU A 256 3.80 -1.64 -11.29
N LEU A 257 4.61 -2.65 -11.64
CA LEU A 257 6.04 -2.67 -11.36
C LEU A 257 6.77 -1.52 -12.06
N ALA A 258 6.47 -1.28 -13.34
CA ALA A 258 7.05 -0.19 -14.12
C ALA A 258 6.69 1.19 -13.54
N ASN A 259 5.44 1.40 -13.12
CA ASN A 259 5.02 2.65 -12.50
C ASN A 259 5.64 2.85 -11.10
N ALA A 260 5.75 1.78 -10.32
CA ALA A 260 6.44 1.82 -9.04
C ALA A 260 7.94 2.14 -9.21
N ALA A 261 8.60 1.59 -10.23
CA ALA A 261 9.99 1.88 -10.54
C ALA A 261 10.21 3.36 -10.94
N ARG A 262 9.27 3.97 -11.72
CA ARG A 262 9.29 5.41 -11.98
C ARG A 262 9.18 6.23 -10.70
N ALA A 263 8.25 5.85 -9.82
CA ALA A 263 8.07 6.54 -8.54
C ALA A 263 9.34 6.44 -7.69
N LYS A 264 9.96 5.25 -7.61
CA LYS A 264 11.24 5.06 -6.91
C LYS A 264 12.34 5.94 -7.49
N ALA A 265 12.55 5.95 -8.80
CA ALA A 265 13.55 6.78 -9.46
C ALA A 265 13.34 8.27 -9.15
N ALA A 266 12.07 8.75 -9.19
CA ALA A 266 11.72 10.13 -8.85
C ALA A 266 12.04 10.48 -7.39
N LEU A 267 11.73 9.58 -6.45
CA LEU A 267 12.04 9.76 -5.03
C LEU A 267 13.56 9.79 -4.77
N ASP A 268 14.35 9.12 -5.61
CA ASP A 268 15.81 9.17 -5.61
C ASP A 268 16.38 10.39 -6.39
N GLY A 269 15.50 11.23 -6.98
CA GLY A 269 15.88 12.43 -7.72
C GLY A 269 16.34 12.18 -9.14
N ARG A 270 16.12 10.97 -9.69
CA ARG A 270 16.51 10.59 -11.06
C ARG A 270 15.36 10.78 -12.05
N ASP A 271 15.65 11.17 -13.28
CA ASP A 271 14.70 11.35 -14.37
C ASP A 271 14.60 10.13 -15.31
N TYR A 272 15.23 9.02 -14.93
CA TYR A 272 15.18 7.74 -15.62
C TYR A 272 15.19 6.58 -14.63
N VAL A 273 14.59 5.46 -15.03
CA VAL A 273 14.55 4.19 -14.28
C VAL A 273 15.79 3.37 -14.60
N VAL A 274 16.38 2.75 -13.58
CA VAL A 274 17.47 1.78 -13.71
C VAL A 274 16.99 0.36 -13.35
N PRO A 275 17.69 -0.70 -13.81
CA PRO A 275 17.30 -2.08 -13.50
C PRO A 275 17.15 -2.35 -12.00
N ASP A 276 17.96 -1.72 -11.15
CA ASP A 276 17.93 -1.90 -9.71
C ASP A 276 16.64 -1.38 -9.07
N ASP A 277 15.98 -0.39 -9.68
CA ASP A 277 14.64 0.05 -9.22
C ASP A 277 13.61 -1.05 -9.41
N VAL A 278 13.67 -1.75 -10.54
CA VAL A 278 12.78 -2.89 -10.84
C VAL A 278 13.07 -4.06 -9.90
N LYS A 279 14.35 -4.41 -9.69
CA LYS A 279 14.78 -5.50 -8.79
C LYS A 279 14.30 -5.28 -7.37
N ALA A 280 14.53 -4.08 -6.83
CA ALA A 280 14.14 -3.73 -5.46
C ALA A 280 12.63 -3.85 -5.21
N LEU A 281 11.81 -3.60 -6.24
CA LEU A 281 10.35 -3.59 -6.13
C LEU A 281 9.69 -4.89 -6.60
N ALA A 282 10.45 -5.83 -7.19
CA ALA A 282 9.91 -7.07 -7.72
C ALA A 282 9.17 -7.88 -6.63
N THR A 283 9.83 -8.14 -5.50
CA THR A 283 9.25 -8.94 -4.41
C THR A 283 7.98 -8.31 -3.82
N PRO A 284 7.94 -7.06 -3.35
CA PRO A 284 6.72 -6.48 -2.79
C PRO A 284 5.57 -6.35 -3.81
N VAL A 285 5.86 -6.24 -5.11
CA VAL A 285 4.84 -6.25 -6.17
C VAL A 285 4.35 -7.66 -6.46
N LEU A 286 5.21 -8.67 -6.47
CA LEU A 286 4.89 -10.00 -7.01
C LEU A 286 4.44 -11.00 -5.96
N ARG A 287 4.87 -10.90 -4.69
CA ARG A 287 4.64 -11.94 -3.67
C ARG A 287 3.18 -12.35 -3.46
N HIS A 288 2.24 -11.45 -3.69
CA HIS A 288 0.81 -11.69 -3.53
C HIS A 288 0.08 -11.97 -4.85
N ARG A 289 0.84 -12.13 -5.94
CA ARG A 289 0.36 -12.39 -7.30
C ARG A 289 0.81 -13.73 -7.85
N LEU A 290 1.65 -14.43 -7.10
CA LEU A 290 2.23 -15.71 -7.49
C LEU A 290 1.67 -16.81 -6.59
N LEU A 291 1.26 -17.91 -7.19
CA LEU A 291 0.79 -19.09 -6.51
C LEU A 291 1.80 -20.22 -6.72
N LEU A 292 2.30 -20.78 -5.63
CA LEU A 292 3.22 -21.93 -5.70
C LEU A 292 2.54 -23.14 -6.29
N SER A 293 3.29 -23.96 -7.00
CA SER A 293 2.82 -25.27 -7.40
C SER A 293 2.75 -26.21 -6.17
N PRO A 294 1.87 -27.24 -6.16
CA PRO A 294 1.79 -28.17 -5.03
C PRO A 294 3.12 -28.84 -4.71
N ALA A 295 3.96 -29.09 -5.73
CA ALA A 295 5.29 -29.65 -5.54
C ALA A 295 6.21 -28.66 -4.79
N ALA A 296 6.21 -27.39 -5.19
CA ALA A 296 7.00 -26.34 -4.54
C ALA A 296 6.56 -26.10 -3.09
N GLU A 297 5.24 -26.16 -2.81
CA GLU A 297 4.72 -26.07 -1.44
C GLU A 297 5.20 -27.24 -0.56
N ILE A 298 5.15 -28.47 -1.06
CA ILE A 298 5.64 -29.67 -0.35
C ILE A 298 7.14 -29.57 -0.09
N GLU A 299 7.90 -29.00 -1.02
CA GLU A 299 9.35 -28.74 -0.86
C GLU A 299 9.64 -27.59 0.11
N GLY A 300 8.63 -26.87 0.59
CA GLY A 300 8.79 -25.74 1.52
C GLY A 300 9.38 -24.49 0.88
N LYS A 301 9.28 -24.34 -0.45
CA LYS A 301 9.74 -23.15 -1.15
C LYS A 301 8.95 -21.92 -0.70
N GLN A 302 9.62 -20.78 -0.68
CA GLN A 302 9.02 -19.49 -0.36
C GLN A 302 8.91 -18.63 -1.61
N VAL A 303 7.79 -17.93 -1.77
CA VAL A 303 7.54 -17.08 -2.94
C VAL A 303 8.63 -16.01 -3.07
N GLU A 304 9.07 -15.43 -1.97
CA GLU A 304 10.12 -14.40 -1.94
C GLU A 304 11.45 -14.91 -2.48
N ALA A 305 11.86 -16.10 -2.09
CA ALA A 305 13.09 -16.73 -2.58
C ALA A 305 12.99 -17.04 -4.09
N LEU A 306 11.81 -17.46 -4.53
CA LEU A 306 11.57 -17.75 -5.94
C LEU A 306 11.57 -16.47 -6.79
N VAL A 307 10.99 -15.37 -6.29
CA VAL A 307 11.07 -14.07 -6.96
C VAL A 307 12.52 -13.58 -7.05
N ALA A 308 13.30 -13.71 -5.98
CA ALA A 308 14.72 -13.34 -5.98
C ALA A 308 15.51 -14.13 -7.03
N ASP A 309 15.32 -15.46 -7.10
CA ASP A 309 15.94 -16.32 -8.13
C ASP A 309 15.54 -15.91 -9.56
N LEU A 310 14.27 -15.60 -9.80
CA LEU A 310 13.80 -15.11 -11.10
C LEU A 310 14.42 -13.76 -11.47
N VAL A 311 14.56 -12.85 -10.52
CA VAL A 311 15.23 -11.55 -10.72
C VAL A 311 16.69 -11.76 -11.07
N ASP A 312 17.41 -12.65 -10.39
CA ASP A 312 18.83 -12.91 -10.62
C ASP A 312 19.10 -13.59 -11.97
N ARG A 313 18.19 -14.47 -12.39
CA ARG A 313 18.30 -15.16 -13.71
C ARG A 313 17.86 -14.29 -14.88
N THR A 314 17.05 -13.28 -14.66
CA THR A 314 16.60 -12.38 -15.72
C THR A 314 17.68 -11.36 -16.04
N GLU A 315 18.31 -11.47 -17.23
CA GLU A 315 19.39 -10.56 -17.64
C GLU A 315 18.92 -9.10 -17.63
N ALA A 316 19.58 -8.29 -16.82
CA ALA A 316 19.31 -6.85 -16.75
C ALA A 316 19.97 -6.13 -17.95
N PRO A 317 19.33 -5.08 -18.50
CA PRO A 317 19.98 -4.25 -19.52
C PRO A 317 21.22 -3.55 -18.95
N ARG A 318 22.24 -3.41 -19.81
CA ARG A 318 23.50 -2.71 -19.49
C ARG A 318 23.38 -1.21 -19.68
#